data_dc494f45a0d40accccc657b0d4751b02
#
_entry.id   dc494f45a0d40accccc657b0d4751b02
#
_cell.length_a   1.000
_cell.length_b   1.000
_cell.length_c   1.000
_cell.angle_alpha   90.00
_cell.angle_beta   90.00
_cell.angle_gamma   90.00
#
_symmetry.space_group_name_H-M   'P 1'
#
loop_
_entity.id
_entity.type
_entity.pdbx_description
1 polymer ?
#
loop_
_entity_poly.entity_id
_entity_poly.type
_entity_poly.pdbx_seq_one_letter_code
_entity_poly.pdbx_strand_id
1 'polypeptide(L)'
;AAVLKGMTEYVPESRICGVILNQISGMLYPRLKQMLEQTLQRMNHSEIKIVGYLPKADPFVLESRHLGLVTPQELQGLKLQMQQAGEIANETLDLEGIREIAERAEELKWQQEDLKWQQREACFLKSSFSADKAESGEKRKKRIAVARDEAFCFFYKDNLEILESMGCELICFSP
;
A
#
# COMPACT_ATOMS: atom_id res chain seq x y z
N ALA A 1 24.18 -5.78 5.00
CA ALA A 1 24.32 -7.06 5.69
C ALA A 1 23.75 -7.00 7.12
N ALA A 2 24.24 -6.11 8.02
CA ALA A 2 23.79 -6.06 9.43
C ALA A 2 22.28 -5.81 9.57
N VAL A 3 21.72 -4.87 8.81
CA VAL A 3 20.28 -4.58 8.82
C VAL A 3 19.48 -5.80 8.38
N LEU A 4 19.87 -6.44 7.27
CA LEU A 4 19.19 -7.63 6.76
C LEU A 4 19.26 -8.78 7.79
N LYS A 5 20.44 -9.01 8.38
CA LYS A 5 20.61 -9.98 9.46
C LYS A 5 19.67 -9.67 10.64
N GLY A 6 19.62 -8.41 11.10
CA GLY A 6 18.71 -8.02 12.17
C GLY A 6 17.24 -8.28 11.83
N MET A 7 16.82 -7.99 10.61
CA MET A 7 15.41 -8.18 10.19
C MET A 7 15.03 -9.66 10.06
N THR A 8 15.95 -10.52 9.62
CA THR A 8 15.68 -11.96 9.44
C THR A 8 15.77 -12.76 10.72
N GLU A 9 16.66 -12.36 11.66
CA GLU A 9 16.88 -13.08 12.92
C GLU A 9 16.03 -12.55 14.09
N TYR A 10 15.58 -11.27 14.03
CA TYR A 10 14.79 -10.68 15.11
C TYR A 10 13.40 -11.30 15.24
N VAL A 11 12.79 -11.68 14.12
CA VAL A 11 11.50 -12.37 14.09
C VAL A 11 11.72 -13.77 13.54
N PRO A 12 11.56 -14.84 14.34
CA PRO A 12 11.83 -16.22 13.91
C PRO A 12 11.07 -16.68 12.67
N GLU A 13 9.89 -16.10 12.43
CA GLU A 13 9.03 -16.40 11.28
C GLU A 13 8.99 -15.22 10.28
N SER A 14 10.15 -14.59 10.07
CA SER A 14 10.24 -13.51 9.09
C SER A 14 9.85 -14.02 7.71
N ARG A 15 8.87 -13.36 7.07
CA ARG A 15 8.39 -13.68 5.72
C ARG A 15 9.11 -12.89 4.64
N ILE A 16 10.35 -12.47 4.89
CA ILE A 16 11.17 -11.76 3.90
C ILE A 16 11.62 -12.77 2.86
N CYS A 17 11.13 -12.65 1.63
CA CYS A 17 11.46 -13.51 0.49
C CYS A 17 12.32 -12.81 -0.56
N GLY A 18 12.34 -11.47 -0.56
CA GLY A 18 13.09 -10.66 -1.52
C GLY A 18 13.62 -9.36 -0.94
N VAL A 19 14.71 -8.86 -1.51
CA VAL A 19 15.36 -7.61 -1.10
C VAL A 19 15.62 -6.75 -2.33
N ILE A 20 15.15 -5.50 -2.28
CA ILE A 20 15.48 -4.45 -3.25
C ILE A 20 16.41 -3.46 -2.55
N LEU A 21 17.52 -3.12 -3.20
CA LEU A 21 18.46 -2.12 -2.69
C LEU A 21 18.05 -0.74 -3.16
N ASN A 22 17.65 0.14 -2.24
CA ASN A 22 17.20 1.48 -2.58
C ASN A 22 18.35 2.50 -2.53
N GLN A 23 18.31 3.48 -3.44
CA GLN A 23 19.29 4.58 -3.58
C GLN A 23 20.74 4.09 -3.80
N ILE A 24 20.92 3.03 -4.55
CA ILE A 24 22.22 2.44 -4.87
C ILE A 24 22.60 2.74 -6.33
N SER A 25 23.86 3.09 -6.58
CA SER A 25 24.33 3.22 -7.96
C SER A 25 24.51 1.86 -8.63
N GLY A 26 24.28 1.80 -9.95
CA GLY A 26 24.49 0.58 -10.75
C GLY A 26 25.90 0.03 -10.66
N MET A 27 26.91 0.91 -10.48
CA MET A 27 28.30 0.47 -10.32
C MET A 27 28.53 -0.29 -8.97
N LEU A 28 27.82 0.10 -7.93
CA LEU A 28 27.98 -0.50 -6.59
C LEU A 28 27.12 -1.75 -6.40
N TYR A 29 26.03 -1.86 -7.17
CA TYR A 29 25.04 -2.93 -7.02
C TYR A 29 25.65 -4.34 -7.09
N PRO A 30 26.48 -4.72 -8.09
CA PRO A 30 26.99 -6.10 -8.19
C PRO A 30 27.79 -6.52 -6.94
N ARG A 31 28.59 -5.61 -6.41
CA ARG A 31 29.40 -5.86 -5.20
C ARG A 31 28.52 -6.06 -3.95
N LEU A 32 27.49 -5.21 -3.81
CA LEU A 32 26.56 -5.31 -2.69
C LEU A 32 25.72 -6.58 -2.79
N LYS A 33 25.23 -6.92 -3.98
CA LYS A 33 24.49 -8.14 -4.25
C LYS A 33 25.29 -9.36 -3.81
N GLN A 34 26.50 -9.51 -4.31
CA GLN A 34 27.38 -10.62 -3.93
C GLN A 34 27.62 -10.71 -2.42
N MET A 35 27.89 -9.58 -1.76
CA MET A 35 28.09 -9.54 -0.31
C MET A 35 26.83 -9.98 0.46
N LEU A 36 25.66 -9.55 0.02
CA LEU A 36 24.38 -9.90 0.67
C LEU A 36 24.04 -11.38 0.45
N GLU A 37 24.22 -11.90 -0.77
CA GLU A 37 24.00 -13.31 -1.08
C GLU A 37 24.91 -14.22 -0.25
N GLN A 38 26.18 -13.88 -0.12
CA GLN A 38 27.13 -14.62 0.77
C GLN A 38 26.70 -14.53 2.24
N THR A 39 26.18 -13.40 2.67
CA THR A 39 25.70 -13.23 4.05
C THR A 39 24.47 -14.10 4.28
N LEU A 40 23.49 -14.09 3.36
CA LEU A 40 22.29 -14.91 3.43
C LEU A 40 22.63 -16.42 3.44
N GLN A 41 23.58 -16.86 2.60
CA GLN A 41 24.05 -18.26 2.61
C GLN A 41 24.64 -18.67 3.97
N ARG A 42 25.44 -17.80 4.60
CA ARG A 42 26.02 -18.08 5.93
C ARG A 42 24.98 -18.15 7.04
N MET A 43 23.83 -17.53 6.82
CA MET A 43 22.70 -17.49 7.76
C MET A 43 21.63 -18.55 7.49
N ASN A 44 21.87 -19.46 6.50
CA ASN A 44 20.88 -20.42 6.00
C ASN A 44 19.57 -19.79 5.48
N HIS A 45 19.66 -18.58 4.92
CA HIS A 45 18.53 -17.86 4.29
C HIS A 45 18.74 -17.72 2.77
N SER A 46 19.21 -18.79 2.12
CA SER A 46 19.47 -18.79 0.67
C SER A 46 18.20 -18.66 -0.17
N GLU A 47 17.02 -18.82 0.42
CA GLU A 47 15.72 -18.62 -0.19
C GLU A 47 15.40 -17.15 -0.45
N ILE A 48 16.03 -16.22 0.26
CA ILE A 48 15.82 -14.79 0.09
C ILE A 48 16.59 -14.30 -1.15
N LYS A 49 15.86 -13.76 -2.13
CA LYS A 49 16.43 -13.28 -3.40
C LYS A 49 16.78 -11.79 -3.32
N ILE A 50 17.91 -11.38 -3.91
CA ILE A 50 18.22 -9.98 -4.16
C ILE A 50 17.65 -9.64 -5.55
N VAL A 51 16.49 -9.01 -5.59
CA VAL A 51 15.69 -8.80 -6.82
C VAL A 51 15.91 -7.44 -7.48
N GLY A 52 17.04 -6.80 -7.22
CA GLY A 52 17.42 -5.60 -7.95
C GLY A 52 17.73 -4.41 -7.05
N TYR A 53 17.81 -3.25 -7.69
CA TYR A 53 18.08 -1.98 -7.01
C TYR A 53 17.29 -0.83 -7.66
N LEU A 54 17.07 0.23 -6.92
CA LEU A 54 16.60 1.51 -7.42
C LEU A 54 17.70 2.55 -7.25
N PRO A 55 18.11 3.24 -8.32
CA PRO A 55 19.11 4.30 -8.24
C PRO A 55 18.52 5.56 -7.57
N LYS A 56 19.38 6.45 -7.12
CA LYS A 56 18.97 7.82 -6.79
C LYS A 56 18.75 8.57 -8.10
N ALA A 57 17.48 8.82 -8.45
CA ALA A 57 17.09 9.50 -9.69
C ALA A 57 15.90 10.43 -9.43
N ASP A 58 15.81 11.51 -10.20
CA ASP A 58 14.77 12.54 -10.04
C ASP A 58 13.34 11.99 -10.15
N PRO A 59 13.03 11.00 -11.04
CA PRO A 59 11.69 10.43 -11.10
C PRO A 59 11.19 9.76 -9.81
N PHE A 60 12.10 9.40 -8.89
CA PHE A 60 11.74 8.84 -7.58
C PHE A 60 11.59 9.89 -6.47
N VAL A 61 11.79 11.17 -6.80
CA VAL A 61 11.67 12.27 -5.83
C VAL A 61 10.29 12.90 -5.97
N LEU A 62 9.47 12.76 -4.94
CA LEU A 62 8.20 13.47 -4.85
C LEU A 62 8.38 14.70 -3.95
N GLU A 63 7.88 15.83 -4.41
CA GLU A 63 7.86 17.03 -3.61
C GLU A 63 6.96 16.84 -2.39
N SER A 64 7.42 17.32 -1.24
CA SER A 64 6.62 17.31 -0.02
C SER A 64 6.42 18.74 0.49
N ARG A 65 5.24 19.02 1.04
CA ARG A 65 4.96 20.28 1.71
C ARG A 65 5.35 20.21 3.19
N HIS A 66 5.62 21.37 3.79
CA HIS A 66 5.93 21.45 5.23
C HIS A 66 4.78 20.97 6.14
N LEU A 67 3.54 21.05 5.65
CA LEU A 67 2.32 20.68 6.40
C LEU A 67 1.39 19.83 5.52
N GLY A 68 1.79 18.61 5.23
CA GLY A 68 0.93 17.64 4.56
C GLY A 68 1.49 17.11 3.24
N LEU A 69 0.79 16.12 2.71
CA LEU A 69 1.12 15.48 1.44
C LEU A 69 0.62 16.35 0.28
N VAL A 70 1.37 16.38 -0.82
CA VAL A 70 0.90 16.94 -2.08
C VAL A 70 -0.01 15.91 -2.73
N THR A 71 -1.21 16.32 -3.12
CA THR A 71 -2.14 15.40 -3.78
C THR A 71 -1.73 15.13 -5.22
N PRO A 72 -2.08 13.97 -5.81
CA PRO A 72 -1.76 13.65 -7.19
C PRO A 72 -2.28 14.69 -8.21
N GLN A 73 -3.39 15.37 -7.90
CA GLN A 73 -3.99 16.40 -8.73
C GLN A 73 -3.16 17.69 -8.79
N GLU A 74 -2.38 17.97 -7.74
CA GLU A 74 -1.54 19.16 -7.64
C GLU A 74 -0.18 18.98 -8.34
N LEU A 75 0.23 17.74 -8.59
CA LEU A 75 1.51 17.44 -9.24
C LEU A 75 1.38 17.51 -10.76
N GLN A 76 1.88 18.62 -11.33
CA GLN A 76 2.01 18.70 -12.79
C GLN A 76 3.07 17.69 -13.28
N GLY A 77 2.69 16.92 -14.32
CA GLY A 77 3.63 15.94 -14.93
C GLY A 77 3.80 14.64 -14.15
N LEU A 78 3.03 14.38 -13.09
CA LEU A 78 3.13 13.14 -12.31
C LEU A 78 3.07 11.87 -13.18
N LYS A 79 2.22 11.87 -14.21
CA LYS A 79 2.11 10.71 -15.12
C LYS A 79 3.41 10.44 -15.86
N LEU A 80 4.08 11.47 -16.36
CA LEU A 80 5.38 11.35 -17.04
C LEU A 80 6.46 10.92 -16.05
N GLN A 81 6.47 11.50 -14.87
CA GLN A 81 7.38 11.12 -13.79
C GLN A 81 7.24 9.64 -13.40
N MET A 82 6.00 9.15 -13.24
CA MET A 82 5.71 7.75 -12.97
C MET A 82 6.14 6.83 -14.12
N GLN A 83 5.95 7.25 -15.38
CA GLN A 83 6.42 6.49 -16.52
C GLN A 83 7.95 6.36 -16.53
N GLN A 84 8.68 7.45 -16.33
CA GLN A 84 10.14 7.45 -16.25
C GLN A 84 10.65 6.59 -15.07
N ALA A 85 9.99 6.68 -13.90
CA ALA A 85 10.30 5.83 -12.77
C ALA A 85 10.07 4.34 -13.10
N GLY A 86 8.98 4.04 -13.83
CA GLY A 86 8.67 2.68 -14.31
C GLY A 86 9.71 2.13 -15.28
N GLU A 87 10.20 2.95 -16.20
CA GLU A 87 11.27 2.58 -17.14
C GLU A 87 12.56 2.21 -16.40
N ILE A 88 12.99 3.07 -15.45
CA ILE A 88 14.15 2.79 -14.60
C ILE A 88 13.94 1.50 -13.78
N ALA A 89 12.78 1.33 -13.18
CA ALA A 89 12.47 0.13 -12.41
C ALA A 89 12.50 -1.14 -13.27
N ASN A 90 12.02 -1.08 -14.51
CA ASN A 90 12.05 -2.20 -15.46
C ASN A 90 13.48 -2.61 -15.84
N GLU A 91 14.42 -1.67 -15.87
CA GLU A 91 15.83 -1.93 -16.20
C GLU A 91 16.62 -2.45 -14.98
N THR A 92 16.24 -2.08 -13.77
CA THR A 92 17.05 -2.28 -12.58
C THR A 92 16.50 -3.31 -11.60
N LEU A 93 15.23 -3.72 -11.75
CA LEU A 93 14.58 -4.74 -10.95
C LEU A 93 14.39 -6.04 -11.73
N ASP A 94 14.53 -7.16 -11.05
CA ASP A 94 14.12 -8.47 -11.54
C ASP A 94 12.61 -8.64 -11.31
N LEU A 95 11.81 -8.07 -12.23
CA LEU A 95 10.35 -8.10 -12.12
C LEU A 95 9.80 -9.52 -12.20
N GLU A 96 10.44 -10.40 -12.96
CA GLU A 96 10.04 -11.82 -13.01
C GLU A 96 10.30 -12.53 -11.67
N GLY A 97 11.45 -12.31 -11.07
CA GLY A 97 11.77 -12.82 -9.75
C GLY A 97 10.80 -12.29 -8.67
N ILE A 98 10.38 -11.03 -8.77
CA ILE A 98 9.36 -10.44 -7.87
C ILE A 98 8.01 -11.14 -8.09
N ARG A 99 7.61 -11.38 -9.35
CA ARG A 99 6.37 -12.08 -9.69
C ARG A 99 6.37 -13.51 -9.16
N GLU A 100 7.46 -14.25 -9.32
CA GLU A 100 7.61 -15.60 -8.78
C GLU A 100 7.48 -15.63 -7.25
N ILE A 101 8.04 -14.65 -6.55
CA ILE A 101 7.90 -14.53 -5.09
C ILE A 101 6.44 -14.30 -4.73
N ALA A 102 5.75 -13.41 -5.43
CA ALA A 102 4.35 -13.09 -5.17
C ALA A 102 3.41 -14.29 -5.43
N GLU A 103 3.66 -15.06 -6.50
CA GLU A 103 2.87 -16.25 -6.84
C GLU A 103 3.03 -17.39 -5.81
N ARG A 104 4.17 -17.45 -5.14
CA ARG A 104 4.42 -18.44 -4.08
C ARG A 104 3.94 -18.00 -2.71
N ALA A 105 3.52 -16.73 -2.56
CA ALA A 105 3.03 -16.23 -1.30
C ALA A 105 1.75 -16.99 -0.91
N GLU A 106 1.68 -17.47 0.32
CA GLU A 106 0.46 -18.04 0.87
C GLU A 106 -0.63 -16.98 0.96
N GLU A 107 -1.88 -17.38 0.72
CA GLU A 107 -3.02 -16.50 0.96
C GLU A 107 -3.02 -16.03 2.42
N LEU A 108 -3.22 -14.72 2.60
CA LEU A 108 -3.40 -14.15 3.93
C LEU A 108 -4.68 -14.74 4.53
N LYS A 109 -4.53 -15.69 5.44
CA LYS A 109 -5.64 -16.13 6.27
C LYS A 109 -5.91 -15.05 7.31
N TRP A 110 -6.93 -14.25 7.06
CA TRP A 110 -7.43 -13.30 8.07
C TRP A 110 -7.76 -14.09 9.33
N GLN A 111 -7.12 -13.74 10.45
CA GLN A 111 -7.46 -14.39 11.71
C GLN A 111 -8.91 -14.07 12.04
N GLN A 112 -9.64 -15.03 12.63
CA GLN A 112 -11.06 -14.83 13.00
C GLN A 112 -11.27 -13.60 13.89
N GLU A 113 -10.23 -13.11 14.53
CA GLU A 113 -10.27 -11.86 15.32
C GLU A 113 -10.36 -10.61 14.46
N ASP A 114 -9.67 -10.55 13.30
CA ASP A 114 -9.76 -9.43 12.36
C ASP A 114 -11.15 -9.36 11.72
N LEU A 115 -11.74 -10.52 11.40
CA LEU A 115 -13.13 -10.61 10.93
C LEU A 115 -14.14 -10.20 12.02
N LYS A 116 -13.85 -10.49 13.30
CA LYS A 116 -14.69 -10.03 14.41
C LYS A 116 -14.61 -8.52 14.60
N TRP A 117 -13.46 -7.88 14.35
CA TRP A 117 -13.35 -6.42 14.37
C TRP A 117 -14.21 -5.78 13.29
N GLN A 118 -14.10 -6.24 12.05
CA GLN A 118 -14.93 -5.73 10.94
C GLN A 118 -16.43 -5.99 11.19
N GLN A 119 -16.80 -7.15 11.74
CA GLN A 119 -18.18 -7.45 12.11
C GLN A 119 -18.67 -6.61 13.29
N ARG A 120 -17.82 -6.32 14.28
CA ARG A 120 -18.17 -5.45 15.43
C ARG A 120 -18.35 -4.01 14.99
N GLU A 121 -17.50 -3.46 14.12
CA GLU A 121 -17.68 -2.12 13.56
C GLU A 121 -18.94 -2.03 12.72
N ALA A 122 -19.17 -2.98 11.84
CA ALA A 122 -20.41 -3.07 11.05
C ALA A 122 -21.66 -3.24 11.93
N CYS A 123 -21.57 -3.99 13.03
CA CYS A 123 -22.66 -4.16 13.99
C CYS A 123 -22.88 -2.90 14.82
N PHE A 124 -21.82 -2.24 15.31
CA PHE A 124 -21.90 -0.99 16.03
C PHE A 124 -22.50 0.13 15.17
N LEU A 125 -22.05 0.27 13.94
CA LEU A 125 -22.59 1.21 12.96
C LEU A 125 -24.07 0.90 12.67
N LYS A 126 -24.42 -0.37 12.43
CA LYS A 126 -25.83 -0.78 12.21
C LYS A 126 -26.71 -0.51 13.42
N SER A 127 -26.24 -0.75 14.65
CA SER A 127 -27.01 -0.50 15.88
C SER A 127 -27.18 0.99 16.15
N SER A 128 -26.19 1.81 15.85
CA SER A 128 -26.25 3.27 16.03
C SER A 128 -27.22 3.95 15.03
N PHE A 129 -27.42 3.34 13.84
CA PHE A 129 -28.34 3.85 12.82
C PHE A 129 -29.75 3.24 12.88
N SER A 130 -29.98 2.21 13.71
CA SER A 130 -31.29 1.57 13.82
C SER A 130 -32.23 2.23 14.85
N ALA A 131 -31.83 3.37 15.45
CA ALA A 131 -32.61 4.03 16.49
C ALA A 131 -33.88 4.78 15.99
N ASP A 132 -34.05 4.95 14.68
CA ASP A 132 -35.29 5.49 14.11
C ASP A 132 -36.13 4.38 13.44
N LYS A 133 -36.85 3.60 14.26
CA LYS A 133 -38.03 2.89 13.78
C LYS A 133 -39.14 3.90 13.46
N ALA A 134 -39.06 4.51 12.28
CA ALA A 134 -40.23 5.16 11.72
C ALA A 134 -41.10 4.06 11.08
N GLU A 135 -42.28 3.83 11.65
CA GLU A 135 -43.37 3.13 11.03
C GLU A 135 -43.74 3.84 9.72
N SER A 136 -43.53 3.17 8.60
CA SER A 136 -44.31 3.24 7.35
C SER A 136 -43.43 3.01 6.12
N GLY A 137 -43.82 2.04 5.35
CA GLY A 137 -43.26 1.46 4.17
C GLY A 137 -42.73 2.37 3.07
N GLU A 138 -41.51 2.59 3.02
CA GLU A 138 -40.55 2.83 1.96
C GLU A 138 -39.25 3.22 2.65
N LYS A 139 -38.27 2.31 2.63
CA LYS A 139 -36.92 2.65 3.14
C LYS A 139 -36.31 3.71 2.24
N ARG A 140 -36.56 4.98 2.52
CA ARG A 140 -35.87 6.08 1.85
C ARG A 140 -34.37 5.94 2.16
N LYS A 141 -33.54 5.77 1.13
CA LYS A 141 -32.09 5.80 1.26
C LYS A 141 -31.68 7.14 1.90
N LYS A 142 -30.88 7.08 2.95
CA LYS A 142 -30.34 8.30 3.55
C LYS A 142 -29.35 8.92 2.56
N ARG A 143 -29.52 10.19 2.23
CA ARG A 143 -28.68 10.94 1.29
C ARG A 143 -27.61 11.69 2.08
N ILE A 144 -26.34 11.51 1.73
CA ILE A 144 -25.20 12.17 2.36
C ILE A 144 -24.52 13.05 1.33
N ALA A 145 -24.47 14.35 1.59
CA ALA A 145 -23.73 15.30 0.76
C ALA A 145 -22.24 15.20 1.07
N VAL A 146 -21.43 15.00 0.04
CA VAL A 146 -19.95 14.89 0.13
C VAL A 146 -19.35 16.05 -0.64
N ALA A 147 -18.71 16.99 0.07
CA ALA A 147 -17.96 18.08 -0.57
C ALA A 147 -16.76 17.47 -1.32
N ARG A 148 -16.71 17.62 -2.65
CA ARG A 148 -15.67 17.03 -3.48
C ARG A 148 -15.33 17.94 -4.65
N ASP A 149 -14.16 18.58 -4.55
CA ASP A 149 -13.56 19.42 -5.59
C ASP A 149 -12.03 19.42 -5.45
N GLU A 150 -11.32 20.38 -6.03
CA GLU A 150 -9.87 20.50 -5.97
C GLU A 150 -9.35 20.74 -4.54
N ALA A 151 -10.13 21.42 -3.68
CA ALA A 151 -9.78 21.69 -2.28
C ALA A 151 -10.19 20.52 -1.36
N PHE A 152 -11.31 19.88 -1.64
CA PHE A 152 -11.85 18.74 -0.92
C PHE A 152 -11.65 17.45 -1.73
N CYS A 153 -10.39 16.99 -1.87
CA CYS A 153 -10.02 15.86 -2.71
C CYS A 153 -9.50 14.65 -1.94
N PHE A 154 -9.23 14.79 -0.65
CA PHE A 154 -8.66 13.71 0.16
C PHE A 154 -9.75 12.93 0.91
N PHE A 155 -10.04 11.71 0.45
CA PHE A 155 -11.00 10.80 1.07
C PHE A 155 -10.38 9.41 1.23
N TYR A 156 -10.69 8.76 2.35
CA TYR A 156 -10.49 7.33 2.47
C TYR A 156 -11.60 6.62 1.70
N LYS A 157 -11.21 5.88 0.67
CA LYS A 157 -12.14 5.15 -0.18
C LYS A 157 -13.04 4.21 0.62
N ASP A 158 -12.44 3.50 1.59
CA ASP A 158 -13.13 2.57 2.48
C ASP A 158 -14.29 3.23 3.23
N ASN A 159 -14.12 4.48 3.69
CA ASN A 159 -15.20 5.20 4.38
C ASN A 159 -16.41 5.45 3.46
N LEU A 160 -16.15 5.80 2.20
CA LEU A 160 -17.23 6.01 1.23
C LEU A 160 -17.94 4.68 0.90
N GLU A 161 -17.17 3.62 0.67
CA GLU A 161 -17.70 2.26 0.41
C GLU A 161 -18.52 1.72 1.58
N ILE A 162 -18.09 1.96 2.84
CA ILE A 162 -18.84 1.59 4.04
C ILE A 162 -20.19 2.31 4.06
N LEU A 163 -20.22 3.62 3.81
CA LEU A 163 -21.48 4.39 3.79
C LEU A 163 -22.44 3.89 2.71
N GLU A 164 -21.95 3.58 1.50
CA GLU A 164 -22.74 2.99 0.43
C GLU A 164 -23.25 1.58 0.80
N SER A 165 -22.41 0.74 1.39
CA SER A 165 -22.79 -0.60 1.86
C SER A 165 -23.87 -0.59 2.94
N MET A 166 -23.93 0.50 3.72
CA MET A 166 -24.98 0.76 4.72
C MET A 166 -26.28 1.26 4.09
N GLY A 167 -26.34 1.39 2.76
CA GLY A 167 -27.51 1.82 2.02
C GLY A 167 -27.67 3.34 1.91
N CYS A 168 -26.60 4.11 2.17
CA CYS A 168 -26.59 5.53 1.93
C CYS A 168 -26.39 5.86 0.44
N GLU A 169 -26.95 6.96 -0.01
CA GLU A 169 -26.70 7.56 -1.33
C GLU A 169 -25.73 8.73 -1.15
N LEU A 170 -24.53 8.64 -1.75
CA LEU A 170 -23.52 9.70 -1.68
C LEU A 170 -23.73 10.69 -2.83
N ILE A 171 -23.87 11.98 -2.51
CA ILE A 171 -24.05 13.04 -3.49
C ILE A 171 -22.87 13.99 -3.39
N CYS A 172 -21.98 13.92 -4.38
CA CYS A 172 -20.85 14.84 -4.46
C CYS A 172 -21.31 16.24 -4.92
N PHE A 173 -20.76 17.27 -4.29
CA PHE A 173 -20.94 18.66 -4.69
C PHE A 173 -19.64 19.44 -4.49
N SER A 174 -19.46 20.52 -5.24
CA SER A 174 -18.41 21.52 -4.99
C SER A 174 -18.99 22.65 -4.16
N PRO A 175 -18.41 22.93 -2.97
CA PRO A 175 -18.87 24.03 -2.13
C PRO A 175 -18.55 25.41 -2.69
#